data_26e06465be5251e214b73c1effd07c99
#
_entry.id   26e06465be5251e214b73c1effd07c99
#
_cell.length_a   1.000
_cell.length_b   1.000
_cell.length_c   1.000
_cell.angle_alpha   90.00
_cell.angle_beta   90.00
_cell.angle_gamma   90.00
#
_symmetry.space_group_name_H-M   'P 1'
#
loop_
_entity.id
_entity.type
_entity.pdbx_description
1 polymer ?
#
loop_
_entity_poly.entity_id
_entity_poly.type
_entity_poly.pdbx_seq_one_letter_code
_entity_poly.pdbx_strand_id
1 'polypeptide(L)'
;GKEAATEALAAKGINVEWVIKYNKGENDDCTNANIECAEEGCQLIINNSYGHEPFMLKVAGKSEYKDIQFIGCTNCGSRSDGLENTHNAFANIYEGRYVAGVVAGMKLQEMIDNGDITAEQAVIGYVGAFSFAEVISGFTAYYLGAKSVCPSVTMKVQFVGSWSDATEEANAASALCDAGCVMISQHSDNTTPATMAQTKGAFHTGYNNDMTGVAPDASLIGTRIDWAPYFEYAIETVFNGGTIDQDWCKGIAD
;
A
#
# COMPACT_ATOMS: atom_id res chain seq x y z
N GLY A 1 -3.63 -10.82 6.61
CA GLY A 1 -2.21 -11.14 6.93
C GLY A 1 -2.07 -11.74 8.32
N LYS A 2 -2.52 -11.05 9.37
CA LYS A 2 -2.35 -11.50 10.78
C LYS A 2 -2.95 -12.90 11.04
N GLU A 3 -4.20 -13.11 10.68
CA GLU A 3 -4.90 -14.39 10.91
C GLU A 3 -4.21 -15.54 10.17
N ALA A 4 -3.89 -15.37 8.90
CA ALA A 4 -3.22 -16.39 8.09
C ALA A 4 -1.82 -16.74 8.64
N ALA A 5 -1.03 -15.73 9.03
CA ALA A 5 0.27 -15.96 9.67
C ALA A 5 0.13 -16.69 11.01
N THR A 6 -0.89 -16.34 11.81
CA THR A 6 -1.14 -17.01 13.09
C THR A 6 -1.47 -18.50 12.89
N GLU A 7 -2.32 -18.84 11.91
CA GLU A 7 -2.64 -20.23 11.58
C GLU A 7 -1.42 -21.02 11.11
N ALA A 8 -0.63 -20.44 10.20
CA ALA A 8 0.57 -21.09 9.67
C ALA A 8 1.62 -21.34 10.76
N LEU A 9 1.83 -20.37 11.66
CA LEU A 9 2.75 -20.49 12.79
C LEU A 9 2.27 -21.51 13.83
N ALA A 10 0.96 -21.54 14.11
CA ALA A 10 0.38 -22.54 15.01
C ALA A 10 0.57 -23.97 14.49
N ALA A 11 0.49 -24.19 13.17
CA ALA A 11 0.79 -25.46 12.53
C ALA A 11 2.25 -25.91 12.71
N LYS A 12 3.16 -24.95 12.95
CA LYS A 12 4.58 -25.18 13.26
C LYS A 12 4.85 -25.29 14.78
N GLY A 13 3.79 -25.21 15.62
CA GLY A 13 3.91 -25.23 17.07
C GLY A 13 4.32 -23.89 17.70
N ILE A 14 4.24 -22.80 16.95
CA ILE A 14 4.55 -21.44 17.41
C ILE A 14 3.25 -20.73 17.76
N ASN A 15 3.04 -20.46 19.04
CA ASN A 15 1.88 -19.71 19.52
C ASN A 15 2.21 -18.21 19.56
N VAL A 16 1.36 -17.40 18.93
CA VAL A 16 1.54 -15.95 18.82
C VAL A 16 0.44 -15.24 19.60
N GLU A 17 0.81 -14.35 20.48
CA GLU A 17 -0.09 -13.40 21.12
C GLU A 17 0.06 -12.03 20.44
N TRP A 18 -1.05 -11.39 20.10
CA TRP A 18 -1.08 -10.11 19.41
C TRP A 18 -1.57 -8.99 20.32
N VAL A 19 -0.71 -8.02 20.57
CA VAL A 19 -1.07 -6.73 21.15
C VAL A 19 -1.31 -5.76 20.02
N ILE A 20 -2.50 -5.14 19.93
CA ILE A 20 -2.85 -4.27 18.82
C ILE A 20 -3.23 -2.87 19.32
N LYS A 21 -2.57 -1.86 18.78
CA LYS A 21 -2.85 -0.45 19.06
C LYS A 21 -3.43 0.19 17.79
N TYR A 22 -4.73 0.48 17.81
CA TYR A 22 -5.44 1.06 16.67
C TYR A 22 -5.37 2.58 16.62
N ASN A 23 -5.51 3.15 15.41
CA ASN A 23 -5.70 4.58 15.16
C ASN A 23 -4.58 5.44 15.77
N LYS A 24 -3.33 5.00 15.65
CA LYS A 24 -2.17 5.77 16.10
C LYS A 24 -1.71 6.70 14.99
N GLY A 25 -1.63 8.00 15.31
CA GLY A 25 -1.16 9.02 14.38
C GLY A 25 0.34 8.94 14.11
N GLU A 26 0.78 9.59 13.03
CA GLU A 26 2.20 9.76 12.67
C GLU A 26 2.81 10.90 13.52
N ASN A 27 2.79 10.72 14.84
CA ASN A 27 3.22 11.67 15.86
C ASN A 27 3.62 10.93 17.14
N ASP A 28 3.69 11.60 18.28
CA ASP A 28 4.06 11.00 19.57
C ASP A 28 3.08 9.91 20.06
N ASP A 29 1.87 9.80 19.50
CA ASP A 29 0.99 8.65 19.76
C ASP A 29 1.64 7.34 19.31
N CYS A 30 2.36 7.37 18.17
CA CYS A 30 3.13 6.22 17.69
C CYS A 30 4.28 5.89 18.65
N THR A 31 5.03 6.92 19.12
CA THR A 31 6.09 6.71 20.15
C THR A 31 5.51 6.02 21.39
N ASN A 32 4.41 6.54 21.92
CA ASN A 32 3.76 6.00 23.11
C ASN A 32 3.26 4.56 22.88
N ALA A 33 2.66 4.28 21.73
CA ALA A 33 2.19 2.93 21.39
C ALA A 33 3.34 1.91 21.31
N ASN A 34 4.50 2.30 20.76
CA ASN A 34 5.68 1.43 20.73
C ASN A 34 6.21 1.16 22.15
N ILE A 35 6.23 2.16 23.02
CA ILE A 35 6.62 1.99 24.43
C ILE A 35 5.63 1.06 25.15
N GLU A 36 4.32 1.30 25.02
CA GLU A 36 3.29 0.44 25.61
C GLU A 36 3.44 -1.02 25.16
N CYS A 37 3.65 -1.28 23.88
CA CYS A 37 3.89 -2.64 23.39
C CYS A 37 5.16 -3.26 23.97
N ALA A 38 6.24 -2.50 24.10
CA ALA A 38 7.48 -2.96 24.72
C ALA A 38 7.28 -3.31 26.20
N GLU A 39 6.56 -2.46 26.96
CA GLU A 39 6.26 -2.67 28.39
C GLU A 39 5.26 -3.83 28.60
N GLU A 40 4.40 -4.13 27.64
CA GLU A 40 3.53 -5.31 27.64
C GLU A 40 4.29 -6.61 27.29
N GLY A 41 5.59 -6.54 27.00
CA GLY A 41 6.46 -7.69 26.76
C GLY A 41 6.52 -8.18 25.31
N CYS A 42 6.12 -7.36 24.34
CA CYS A 42 6.28 -7.69 22.94
C CYS A 42 7.76 -7.83 22.56
N GLN A 43 8.12 -8.92 21.90
CA GLN A 43 9.48 -9.15 21.38
C GLN A 43 9.67 -8.62 19.97
N LEU A 44 8.56 -8.39 19.27
CA LEU A 44 8.51 -7.88 17.90
C LEU A 44 7.40 -6.83 17.82
N ILE A 45 7.73 -5.63 17.34
CA ILE A 45 6.78 -4.52 17.22
C ILE A 45 6.74 -4.07 15.76
N ILE A 46 5.55 -4.10 15.14
CA ILE A 46 5.34 -3.79 13.73
C ILE A 46 4.57 -2.48 13.61
N ASN A 47 5.14 -1.53 12.89
CA ASN A 47 4.54 -0.24 12.58
C ASN A 47 4.13 -0.21 11.11
N ASN A 48 2.87 0.09 10.80
CA ASN A 48 2.32 -0.07 9.46
C ASN A 48 2.06 1.24 8.70
N SER A 49 2.83 2.27 8.95
CA SER A 49 2.77 3.50 8.17
C SER A 49 4.16 4.08 7.92
N TYR A 50 4.36 4.68 6.74
CA TYR A 50 5.59 5.37 6.37
C TYR A 50 5.97 6.47 7.38
N GLY A 51 5.01 7.26 7.82
CA GLY A 51 5.23 8.33 8.79
C GLY A 51 5.43 7.88 10.22
N HIS A 52 5.26 6.59 10.56
CA HIS A 52 5.58 6.05 11.89
C HIS A 52 7.09 5.89 12.12
N GLU A 53 7.91 5.80 11.06
CA GLU A 53 9.34 5.51 11.16
C GLU A 53 10.08 6.38 12.17
N PRO A 54 10.06 7.73 12.12
CA PRO A 54 10.85 8.55 13.02
C PRO A 54 10.44 8.41 14.51
N PHE A 55 9.20 8.03 14.75
CA PHE A 55 8.67 7.80 16.10
C PHE A 55 9.02 6.42 16.62
N MET A 56 9.04 5.40 15.76
CA MET A 56 9.53 4.06 16.06
C MET A 56 11.03 4.08 16.38
N LEU A 57 11.85 4.76 15.57
CA LEU A 57 13.30 4.84 15.76
C LEU A 57 13.69 5.49 17.10
N LYS A 58 12.91 6.47 17.59
CA LYS A 58 13.11 7.05 18.93
C LYS A 58 13.01 6.00 20.04
N VAL A 59 12.17 5.00 19.87
CA VAL A 59 11.98 3.92 20.85
C VAL A 59 13.03 2.83 20.67
N ALA A 60 13.23 2.37 19.43
CA ALA A 60 14.19 1.33 19.08
C ALA A 60 15.64 1.68 19.51
N GLY A 61 16.02 2.96 19.45
CA GLY A 61 17.34 3.45 19.86
C GLY A 61 17.60 3.50 21.36
N LYS A 62 16.61 3.21 22.21
CA LYS A 62 16.80 3.19 23.66
C LYS A 62 17.45 1.87 24.12
N SER A 63 18.45 1.96 24.99
CA SER A 63 19.20 0.78 25.50
C SER A 63 18.32 -0.27 26.17
N GLU A 64 17.22 0.15 26.78
CA GLU A 64 16.27 -0.71 27.50
C GLU A 64 15.45 -1.60 26.51
N TYR A 65 15.33 -1.21 25.24
CA TYR A 65 14.58 -1.96 24.23
C TYR A 65 15.46 -2.60 23.14
N LYS A 66 16.77 -2.66 23.36
CA LYS A 66 17.74 -3.18 22.37
C LYS A 66 17.49 -4.63 21.91
N ASP A 67 16.83 -5.43 22.76
CA ASP A 67 16.52 -6.83 22.48
C ASP A 67 15.14 -7.02 21.80
N ILE A 68 14.37 -5.94 21.66
CA ILE A 68 13.09 -5.93 20.95
C ILE A 68 13.34 -5.59 19.47
N GLN A 69 12.69 -6.31 18.56
CA GLN A 69 12.78 -6.05 17.13
C GLN A 69 11.69 -5.09 16.69
N PHE A 70 12.04 -4.07 15.91
CA PHE A 70 11.11 -3.06 15.40
C PHE A 70 11.08 -3.11 13.89
N ILE A 71 9.87 -3.21 13.33
CA ILE A 71 9.65 -3.29 11.89
C ILE A 71 8.80 -2.11 11.43
N GLY A 72 9.25 -1.41 10.40
CA GLY A 72 8.46 -0.45 9.67
C GLY A 72 7.93 -1.04 8.36
N CYS A 73 6.63 -0.93 8.18
CA CYS A 73 5.96 -1.29 6.93
C CYS A 73 5.29 -0.01 6.37
N THR A 74 5.95 0.80 5.56
CA THR A 74 7.33 0.67 5.12
C THR A 74 8.23 1.76 5.70
N ASN A 75 9.54 1.53 5.72
CA ASN A 75 10.54 2.49 6.18
C ASN A 75 11.61 2.71 5.11
N CYS A 76 12.23 3.89 5.12
CA CYS A 76 13.43 4.17 4.32
C CYS A 76 14.68 4.27 5.19
N GLY A 77 14.55 4.76 6.41
CA GLY A 77 15.65 5.08 7.31
C GLY A 77 16.22 3.88 8.06
N SER A 78 15.41 2.85 8.37
CA SER A 78 15.87 1.64 9.07
C SER A 78 17.06 0.94 8.39
N ARG A 79 17.27 1.18 7.11
CA ARG A 79 18.42 0.68 6.34
C ARG A 79 19.70 1.48 6.56
N SER A 80 19.64 2.63 7.19
CA SER A 80 20.78 3.56 7.37
C SER A 80 20.88 4.18 8.77
N ASP A 81 20.01 3.81 9.69
CA ASP A 81 20.00 4.34 11.07
C ASP A 81 21.09 3.73 11.96
N GLY A 82 21.66 2.60 11.53
CA GLY A 82 22.71 1.89 12.25
C GLY A 82 22.24 1.10 13.47
N LEU A 83 20.92 0.94 13.67
CA LEU A 83 20.34 0.14 14.72
C LEU A 83 20.19 -1.32 14.24
N GLU A 84 20.66 -2.27 15.03
CA GLU A 84 20.61 -3.70 14.70
C GLU A 84 19.19 -4.30 14.87
N ASN A 85 18.33 -3.61 15.61
CA ASN A 85 16.99 -4.05 15.96
C ASN A 85 15.88 -3.34 15.17
N THR A 86 16.21 -2.68 14.07
CA THR A 86 15.24 -2.02 13.18
C THR A 86 15.29 -2.62 11.78
N HIS A 87 14.12 -2.86 11.20
CA HIS A 87 13.98 -3.54 9.92
C HIS A 87 12.93 -2.86 9.05
N ASN A 88 13.15 -2.90 7.74
CA ASN A 88 12.16 -2.52 6.75
C ASN A 88 11.48 -3.74 6.15
N ALA A 89 10.17 -3.65 5.98
CA ALA A 89 9.40 -4.60 5.19
C ALA A 89 8.49 -3.87 4.21
N PHE A 90 8.53 -4.29 2.96
CA PHE A 90 7.62 -3.80 1.93
C PHE A 90 7.45 -4.82 0.81
N ALA A 91 6.47 -4.59 -0.06
CA ALA A 91 6.32 -5.34 -1.31
C ALA A 91 6.72 -4.47 -2.50
N ASN A 92 7.14 -5.11 -3.59
CA ASN A 92 7.30 -4.48 -4.90
C ASN A 92 5.92 -4.16 -5.49
N ILE A 93 5.17 -3.26 -4.84
CA ILE A 93 3.77 -2.95 -5.19
C ILE A 93 3.63 -2.44 -6.63
N TYR A 94 4.69 -1.83 -7.19
CA TYR A 94 4.71 -1.40 -8.58
C TYR A 94 4.48 -2.53 -9.58
N GLU A 95 4.84 -3.78 -9.25
CA GLU A 95 4.58 -4.95 -10.10
C GLU A 95 3.07 -5.21 -10.23
N GLY A 96 2.35 -5.23 -9.09
CA GLY A 96 0.89 -5.31 -9.10
C GLY A 96 0.24 -4.10 -9.78
N ARG A 97 0.81 -2.90 -9.62
CA ARG A 97 0.34 -1.70 -10.32
C ARG A 97 0.52 -1.81 -11.84
N TYR A 98 1.62 -2.40 -12.31
CA TYR A 98 1.80 -2.67 -13.75
C TYR A 98 0.71 -3.61 -14.28
N VAL A 99 0.42 -4.70 -13.56
CA VAL A 99 -0.66 -5.64 -13.94
C VAL A 99 -2.02 -4.93 -13.98
N ALA A 100 -2.33 -4.12 -12.96
CA ALA A 100 -3.57 -3.32 -12.97
C ALA A 100 -3.61 -2.32 -14.14
N GLY A 101 -2.46 -1.76 -14.50
CA GLY A 101 -2.32 -0.91 -15.69
C GLY A 101 -2.61 -1.67 -16.98
N VAL A 102 -2.12 -2.89 -17.14
CA VAL A 102 -2.44 -3.73 -18.31
C VAL A 102 -3.95 -3.93 -18.43
N VAL A 103 -4.64 -4.27 -17.33
CA VAL A 103 -6.10 -4.43 -17.32
C VAL A 103 -6.82 -3.13 -17.71
N ALA A 104 -6.38 -1.99 -17.16
CA ALA A 104 -6.92 -0.69 -17.53
C ALA A 104 -6.71 -0.37 -19.03
N GLY A 105 -5.52 -0.65 -19.54
CA GLY A 105 -5.20 -0.48 -20.97
C GLY A 105 -6.04 -1.38 -21.88
N MET A 106 -6.28 -2.63 -21.47
CA MET A 106 -7.18 -3.55 -22.21
C MET A 106 -8.61 -2.97 -22.26
N LYS A 107 -9.11 -2.45 -21.14
CA LYS A 107 -10.44 -1.82 -21.12
C LYS A 107 -10.52 -0.57 -21.97
N LEU A 108 -9.51 0.28 -21.94
CA LEU A 108 -9.44 1.48 -22.78
C LEU A 108 -9.38 1.11 -24.26
N GLN A 109 -8.60 0.09 -24.64
CA GLN A 109 -8.53 -0.38 -26.01
C GLN A 109 -9.87 -0.98 -26.49
N GLU A 110 -10.54 -1.76 -25.63
CA GLU A 110 -11.90 -2.26 -25.89
C GLU A 110 -12.88 -1.12 -26.16
N MET A 111 -12.86 -0.05 -25.35
CA MET A 111 -13.72 1.13 -25.54
C MET A 111 -13.43 1.85 -26.86
N ILE A 112 -12.17 1.92 -27.29
CA ILE A 112 -11.78 2.48 -28.60
C ILE A 112 -12.32 1.59 -29.73
N ASP A 113 -12.10 0.30 -29.65
CA ASP A 113 -12.48 -0.66 -30.68
C ASP A 113 -14.01 -0.73 -30.86
N ASN A 114 -14.76 -0.54 -29.78
CA ASN A 114 -16.22 -0.44 -29.79
C ASN A 114 -16.74 0.92 -30.27
N GLY A 115 -15.89 1.95 -30.35
CA GLY A 115 -16.28 3.31 -30.69
C GLY A 115 -16.93 4.09 -29.54
N ASP A 116 -16.79 3.62 -28.29
CA ASP A 116 -17.28 4.31 -27.10
C ASP A 116 -16.46 5.58 -26.81
N ILE A 117 -15.16 5.53 -27.11
CA ILE A 117 -14.23 6.65 -27.03
C ILE A 117 -13.30 6.70 -28.25
N THR A 118 -12.69 7.87 -28.50
CA THR A 118 -11.59 7.97 -29.48
C THR A 118 -10.24 7.65 -28.82
N ALA A 119 -9.20 7.45 -29.62
CA ALA A 119 -7.84 7.21 -29.13
C ALA A 119 -7.33 8.38 -28.25
N GLU A 120 -7.70 9.62 -28.56
CA GLU A 120 -7.34 10.82 -27.81
C GLU A 120 -8.08 10.91 -26.47
N GLN A 121 -9.23 10.26 -26.35
CA GLN A 121 -10.04 10.20 -25.14
C GLN A 121 -9.61 9.07 -24.18
N ALA A 122 -8.63 8.25 -24.56
CA ALA A 122 -8.05 7.25 -23.67
C ALA A 122 -7.17 7.91 -22.58
N VAL A 123 -7.81 8.53 -21.60
CA VAL A 123 -7.15 9.29 -20.54
C VAL A 123 -7.42 8.66 -19.18
N ILE A 124 -6.33 8.34 -18.46
CA ILE A 124 -6.37 7.84 -17.08
C ILE A 124 -6.24 9.03 -16.12
N GLY A 125 -7.04 9.03 -15.07
CA GLY A 125 -6.84 9.86 -13.88
C GLY A 125 -6.22 9.03 -12.75
N TYR A 126 -5.23 9.57 -12.06
CA TYR A 126 -4.58 8.90 -10.94
C TYR A 126 -4.60 9.78 -9.69
N VAL A 127 -5.24 9.32 -8.62
CA VAL A 127 -5.30 9.99 -7.33
C VAL A 127 -4.14 9.47 -6.48
N GLY A 128 -3.16 10.32 -6.20
CA GLY A 128 -1.99 9.99 -5.37
C GLY A 128 -2.08 10.63 -3.99
N ALA A 129 -1.65 9.91 -2.95
CA ALA A 129 -1.57 10.46 -1.60
C ALA A 129 -0.52 11.58 -1.54
N PHE A 130 0.72 11.27 -1.84
CA PHE A 130 1.86 12.19 -1.82
C PHE A 130 2.76 11.98 -3.03
N SER A 131 3.66 12.93 -3.31
CA SER A 131 4.69 12.81 -4.34
C SER A 131 5.93 12.04 -3.85
N PHE A 132 5.74 10.97 -3.09
CA PHE A 132 6.82 10.10 -2.64
C PHE A 132 7.23 9.11 -3.72
N ALA A 133 8.46 8.61 -3.65
CA ALA A 133 9.01 7.66 -4.62
C ALA A 133 8.14 6.42 -4.79
N GLU A 134 7.55 5.90 -3.71
CA GLU A 134 6.62 4.78 -3.73
C GLU A 134 5.40 5.05 -4.60
N VAL A 135 4.71 6.19 -4.38
CA VAL A 135 3.52 6.58 -5.15
C VAL A 135 3.88 6.82 -6.62
N ILE A 136 5.02 7.49 -6.87
CA ILE A 136 5.54 7.77 -8.22
C ILE A 136 5.84 6.45 -8.95
N SER A 137 6.52 5.51 -8.32
CA SER A 137 6.79 4.19 -8.90
C SER A 137 5.49 3.45 -9.24
N GLY A 138 4.48 3.55 -8.37
CA GLY A 138 3.18 2.95 -8.55
C GLY A 138 2.45 3.46 -9.79
N PHE A 139 2.27 4.77 -9.93
CA PHE A 139 1.58 5.31 -11.12
C PHE A 139 2.42 5.19 -12.39
N THR A 140 3.75 5.23 -12.28
CA THR A 140 4.64 5.04 -13.45
C THR A 140 4.48 3.61 -13.99
N ALA A 141 4.55 2.60 -13.12
CA ALA A 141 4.34 1.21 -13.51
C ALA A 141 2.95 0.98 -14.08
N TYR A 142 1.92 1.53 -13.44
CA TYR A 142 0.54 1.48 -13.93
C TYR A 142 0.39 2.08 -15.33
N TYR A 143 0.96 3.27 -15.56
CA TYR A 143 0.94 3.90 -16.87
C TYR A 143 1.67 3.06 -17.93
N LEU A 144 2.83 2.51 -17.61
CA LEU A 144 3.58 1.65 -18.52
C LEU A 144 2.81 0.38 -18.85
N GLY A 145 2.14 -0.22 -17.86
CA GLY A 145 1.24 -1.35 -18.07
C GLY A 145 0.10 -1.01 -19.04
N ALA A 146 -0.60 0.10 -18.81
CA ALA A 146 -1.68 0.54 -19.69
C ALA A 146 -1.19 0.84 -21.11
N LYS A 147 -0.03 1.51 -21.22
CA LYS A 147 0.57 1.87 -22.51
C LYS A 147 1.03 0.65 -23.32
N SER A 148 1.36 -0.45 -22.67
CA SER A 148 1.78 -1.68 -23.36
C SER A 148 0.67 -2.31 -24.21
N VAL A 149 -0.59 -2.03 -23.90
CA VAL A 149 -1.78 -2.59 -24.62
C VAL A 149 -2.66 -1.51 -25.24
N CYS A 150 -2.63 -0.27 -24.76
CA CYS A 150 -3.30 0.89 -25.34
C CYS A 150 -2.26 2.00 -25.62
N PRO A 151 -1.59 2.00 -26.80
CA PRO A 151 -0.48 2.91 -27.07
C PRO A 151 -0.86 4.41 -27.07
N SER A 152 -2.13 4.74 -27.29
CA SER A 152 -2.64 6.12 -27.28
C SER A 152 -2.87 6.67 -25.88
N VAL A 153 -2.89 5.82 -24.84
CA VAL A 153 -3.22 6.22 -23.48
C VAL A 153 -2.35 7.37 -22.97
N THR A 154 -2.98 8.32 -22.29
CA THR A 154 -2.34 9.38 -21.51
C THR A 154 -2.82 9.34 -20.08
N MET A 155 -2.08 10.00 -19.17
CA MET A 155 -2.43 9.98 -17.75
C MET A 155 -2.29 11.37 -17.12
N LYS A 156 -3.23 11.71 -16.24
CA LYS A 156 -3.22 12.88 -15.37
C LYS A 156 -3.12 12.41 -13.93
N VAL A 157 -2.23 13.03 -13.15
CA VAL A 157 -2.02 12.70 -11.73
C VAL A 157 -2.41 13.89 -10.88
N GLN A 158 -3.15 13.65 -9.81
CA GLN A 158 -3.48 14.65 -8.79
C GLN A 158 -3.14 14.11 -7.42
N PHE A 159 -2.35 14.88 -6.65
CA PHE A 159 -1.99 14.54 -5.27
C PHE A 159 -2.96 15.23 -4.30
N VAL A 160 -3.37 14.51 -3.24
CA VAL A 160 -4.30 15.01 -2.22
C VAL A 160 -3.62 15.45 -0.93
N GLY A 161 -2.35 15.07 -0.72
CA GLY A 161 -1.58 15.46 0.47
C GLY A 161 -1.95 14.68 1.73
N SER A 162 -2.64 13.54 1.58
CA SER A 162 -3.03 12.63 2.66
C SER A 162 -3.09 11.20 2.16
N TRP A 163 -2.78 10.22 3.02
CA TRP A 163 -3.05 8.82 2.73
C TRP A 163 -4.54 8.49 2.79
N SER A 164 -5.28 9.17 3.68
CA SER A 164 -6.70 8.87 3.91
C SER A 164 -7.47 10.14 4.20
N ASP A 165 -7.99 10.77 3.14
CA ASP A 165 -8.93 11.88 3.20
C ASP A 165 -10.07 11.64 2.20
N ALA A 166 -11.18 11.13 2.71
CA ALA A 166 -12.33 10.74 1.90
C ALA A 166 -12.87 11.90 1.03
N THR A 167 -12.80 13.13 1.53
CA THR A 167 -13.32 14.32 0.83
C THR A 167 -12.36 14.73 -0.30
N GLU A 168 -11.07 14.86 0.01
CA GLU A 168 -10.08 15.29 -0.98
C GLU A 168 -9.86 14.22 -2.06
N GLU A 169 -9.89 12.94 -1.69
CA GLU A 169 -9.81 11.84 -2.66
C GLU A 169 -11.02 11.80 -3.61
N ALA A 170 -12.23 12.03 -3.09
CA ALA A 170 -13.44 12.13 -3.92
C ALA A 170 -13.39 13.37 -4.84
N ASN A 171 -12.96 14.52 -4.31
CA ASN A 171 -12.81 15.75 -5.08
C ASN A 171 -11.80 15.60 -6.21
N ALA A 172 -10.64 14.97 -5.94
CA ALA A 172 -9.61 14.71 -6.93
C ALA A 172 -10.12 13.77 -8.05
N ALA A 173 -10.79 12.68 -7.68
CA ALA A 173 -11.39 11.76 -8.66
C ALA A 173 -12.45 12.45 -9.51
N SER A 174 -13.33 13.26 -8.91
CA SER A 174 -14.33 14.05 -9.64
C SER A 174 -13.67 15.02 -10.62
N ALA A 175 -12.68 15.78 -10.18
CA ALA A 175 -11.97 16.74 -11.03
C ALA A 175 -11.26 16.06 -12.19
N LEU A 176 -10.67 14.88 -11.98
CA LEU A 176 -10.04 14.09 -13.03
C LEU A 176 -11.07 13.60 -14.06
N CYS A 177 -12.25 13.12 -13.62
CA CYS A 177 -13.34 12.75 -14.52
C CYS A 177 -13.85 13.97 -15.32
N ASP A 178 -14.05 15.11 -14.66
CA ASP A 178 -14.48 16.36 -15.30
C ASP A 178 -13.43 16.90 -16.29
N ALA A 179 -12.16 16.53 -16.11
CA ALA A 179 -11.06 16.80 -17.02
C ALA A 179 -10.94 15.77 -18.18
N GLY A 180 -11.92 14.87 -18.32
CA GLY A 180 -12.04 13.90 -19.42
C GLY A 180 -11.35 12.56 -19.14
N CYS A 181 -11.01 12.23 -17.92
CA CYS A 181 -10.51 10.90 -17.58
C CYS A 181 -11.66 9.90 -17.55
N VAL A 182 -11.53 8.80 -18.28
CA VAL A 182 -12.54 7.73 -18.40
C VAL A 182 -12.15 6.49 -17.57
N MET A 183 -10.97 6.51 -16.97
CA MET A 183 -10.43 5.50 -16.07
C MET A 183 -9.80 6.20 -14.88
N ILE A 184 -10.18 5.80 -13.66
CA ILE A 184 -9.58 6.32 -12.43
C ILE A 184 -8.80 5.22 -11.73
N SER A 185 -7.63 5.56 -11.25
CA SER A 185 -6.85 4.72 -10.32
C SER A 185 -6.40 5.55 -9.13
N GLN A 186 -5.91 4.88 -8.11
CA GLN A 186 -5.49 5.57 -6.89
C GLN A 186 -4.26 4.91 -6.24
N HIS A 187 -3.57 5.71 -5.43
CA HIS A 187 -2.56 5.30 -4.47
C HIS A 187 -2.78 6.10 -3.18
N SER A 188 -3.95 5.86 -2.61
CA SER A 188 -4.53 6.42 -1.40
C SER A 188 -5.51 5.42 -0.81
N ASP A 189 -5.91 5.57 0.45
CA ASP A 189 -6.48 4.45 1.21
C ASP A 189 -8.01 4.39 1.24
N ASN A 190 -8.72 5.47 0.83
CA ASN A 190 -10.18 5.47 0.84
C ASN A 190 -10.79 4.79 -0.39
N THR A 191 -12.04 4.40 -0.26
CA THR A 191 -12.85 3.84 -1.35
C THR A 191 -13.57 4.91 -2.18
N THR A 192 -13.48 6.19 -1.78
CA THR A 192 -14.22 7.29 -2.40
C THR A 192 -13.83 7.58 -3.87
N PRO A 193 -12.56 7.40 -4.32
CA PRO A 193 -12.25 7.51 -5.74
C PRO A 193 -13.00 6.50 -6.61
N ALA A 194 -13.18 5.26 -6.11
CA ALA A 194 -13.93 4.23 -6.84
C ALA A 194 -15.42 4.59 -6.95
N THR A 195 -16.03 5.01 -5.84
CA THR A 195 -17.43 5.45 -5.81
C THR A 195 -17.66 6.66 -6.73
N MET A 196 -16.72 7.61 -6.74
CA MET A 196 -16.80 8.79 -7.60
C MET A 196 -16.63 8.41 -9.08
N ALA A 197 -15.69 7.52 -9.41
CA ALA A 197 -15.53 7.02 -10.78
C ALA A 197 -16.84 6.41 -11.30
N GLN A 198 -17.47 5.52 -10.51
CA GLN A 198 -18.77 4.94 -10.85
C GLN A 198 -19.85 6.01 -11.04
N THR A 199 -19.95 6.98 -10.13
CA THR A 199 -20.94 8.06 -10.21
C THR A 199 -20.77 8.89 -11.49
N LYS A 200 -19.55 9.08 -11.95
CA LYS A 200 -19.19 9.82 -13.17
C LYS A 200 -19.19 8.96 -14.43
N GLY A 201 -19.47 7.66 -14.34
CA GLY A 201 -19.47 6.74 -15.48
C GLY A 201 -18.06 6.35 -15.98
N ALA A 202 -17.03 6.56 -15.18
CA ALA A 202 -15.67 6.11 -15.45
C ALA A 202 -15.40 4.73 -14.82
N PHE A 203 -14.46 3.97 -15.38
CA PHE A 203 -13.98 2.73 -14.78
C PHE A 203 -12.94 3.01 -13.67
N HIS A 204 -12.70 2.00 -12.84
CA HIS A 204 -11.78 2.12 -11.70
C HIS A 204 -10.87 0.90 -11.54
N THR A 205 -9.64 1.16 -11.09
CA THR A 205 -8.70 0.14 -10.61
C THR A 205 -8.23 0.48 -9.21
N GLY A 206 -8.38 -0.48 -8.28
CA GLY A 206 -8.21 -0.27 -6.85
C GLY A 206 -6.77 -0.34 -6.35
N TYR A 207 -6.58 0.09 -5.11
CA TYR A 207 -5.36 0.04 -4.33
C TYR A 207 -5.64 -0.56 -2.96
N ASN A 208 -4.96 -1.64 -2.61
CA ASN A 208 -5.02 -2.38 -1.34
C ASN A 208 -6.38 -2.92 -0.90
N ASN A 209 -7.48 -2.40 -1.40
CA ASN A 209 -8.84 -2.80 -1.05
C ASN A 209 -9.59 -3.36 -2.27
N ASP A 210 -10.55 -4.25 -1.99
CA ASP A 210 -11.55 -4.65 -2.97
C ASP A 210 -12.62 -3.54 -3.09
N MET A 211 -12.71 -2.94 -4.26
CA MET A 211 -13.62 -1.84 -4.55
C MET A 211 -14.97 -2.31 -5.11
N THR A 212 -15.14 -3.61 -5.36
CA THR A 212 -16.40 -4.14 -5.94
C THR A 212 -17.60 -3.94 -5.02
N GLY A 213 -17.37 -3.91 -3.69
CA GLY A 213 -18.43 -3.65 -2.72
C GLY A 213 -18.99 -2.21 -2.74
N VAL A 214 -18.23 -1.23 -3.25
CA VAL A 214 -18.61 0.20 -3.27
C VAL A 214 -18.80 0.73 -4.69
N ALA A 215 -18.22 0.08 -5.69
CA ALA A 215 -18.28 0.48 -7.10
C ALA A 215 -18.34 -0.77 -8.00
N PRO A 216 -19.41 -1.58 -7.91
CA PRO A 216 -19.50 -2.86 -8.61
C PRO A 216 -19.47 -2.73 -10.15
N ASP A 217 -19.97 -1.63 -10.68
CA ASP A 217 -20.05 -1.41 -12.14
C ASP A 217 -18.78 -0.75 -12.72
N ALA A 218 -17.95 -0.16 -11.86
CA ALA A 218 -16.73 0.55 -12.27
C ALA A 218 -15.45 -0.25 -12.01
N SER A 219 -15.42 -1.06 -10.96
CA SER A 219 -14.20 -1.74 -10.49
C SER A 219 -13.80 -2.88 -11.40
N LEU A 220 -12.59 -2.81 -11.97
CA LEU A 220 -12.03 -3.82 -12.87
C LEU A 220 -11.11 -4.80 -12.14
N ILE A 221 -10.21 -4.27 -11.33
CA ILE A 221 -9.19 -5.01 -10.60
C ILE A 221 -8.70 -4.20 -9.40
N GLY A 222 -8.25 -4.86 -8.36
CA GLY A 222 -7.50 -4.27 -7.24
C GLY A 222 -6.22 -5.07 -7.00
N THR A 223 -5.15 -4.39 -6.61
CA THR A 223 -3.91 -5.01 -6.17
C THR A 223 -3.71 -4.77 -4.69
N ARG A 224 -3.23 -5.77 -3.96
CA ARG A 224 -2.98 -5.68 -2.52
C ARG A 224 -1.69 -6.36 -2.14
N ILE A 225 -1.13 -5.96 -1.00
CA ILE A 225 0.01 -6.64 -0.38
C ILE A 225 -0.52 -7.79 0.48
N ASP A 226 0.06 -8.98 0.34
CA ASP A 226 -0.11 -10.05 1.29
C ASP A 226 1.02 -10.01 2.32
N TRP A 227 0.68 -9.64 3.55
CA TRP A 227 1.62 -9.52 4.65
C TRP A 227 1.87 -10.83 5.41
N ALA A 228 1.08 -11.89 5.14
CA ALA A 228 1.20 -13.13 5.89
C ALA A 228 2.60 -13.77 5.77
N PRO A 229 3.20 -13.90 4.58
CA PRO A 229 4.54 -14.49 4.44
C PRO A 229 5.61 -13.73 5.23
N TYR A 230 5.53 -12.40 5.26
CA TYR A 230 6.48 -11.61 6.04
C TYR A 230 6.29 -11.77 7.54
N PHE A 231 5.04 -11.78 8.02
CA PHE A 231 4.77 -11.98 9.44
C PHE A 231 5.21 -13.37 9.91
N GLU A 232 4.98 -14.41 9.10
CA GLU A 232 5.49 -15.75 9.39
C GLU A 232 7.00 -15.75 9.50
N TYR A 233 7.70 -15.21 8.50
CA TYR A 233 9.17 -15.12 8.49
C TYR A 233 9.73 -14.37 9.71
N ALA A 234 9.22 -13.17 9.98
CA ALA A 234 9.75 -12.33 11.04
C ALA A 234 9.50 -12.94 12.44
N ILE A 235 8.30 -13.46 12.70
CA ILE A 235 7.94 -14.07 13.97
C ILE A 235 8.71 -15.38 14.18
N GLU A 236 8.80 -16.25 13.17
CA GLU A 236 9.56 -17.50 13.25
C GLU A 236 11.05 -17.24 13.46
N THR A 237 11.61 -16.20 12.83
CA THR A 237 13.00 -15.79 13.01
C THR A 237 13.27 -15.35 14.45
N VAL A 238 12.41 -14.49 15.03
CA VAL A 238 12.54 -14.06 16.44
C VAL A 238 12.37 -15.23 17.41
N PHE A 239 11.36 -16.07 17.17
CA PHE A 239 11.10 -17.26 17.99
C PHE A 239 12.30 -18.21 18.07
N ASN A 240 13.01 -18.39 16.94
CA ASN A 240 14.20 -19.23 16.86
C ASN A 240 15.50 -18.52 17.28
N GLY A 241 15.44 -17.27 17.74
CA GLY A 241 16.62 -16.47 18.13
C GLY A 241 17.50 -16.07 16.95
N GLY A 242 16.94 -16.03 15.75
CA GLY A 242 17.62 -15.58 14.53
C GLY A 242 17.60 -14.06 14.37
N THR A 243 18.21 -13.59 13.29
CA THR A 243 18.26 -12.17 12.91
C THR A 243 17.34 -11.94 11.71
N ILE A 244 16.43 -10.98 11.81
CA ILE A 244 15.56 -10.56 10.69
C ILE A 244 16.41 -9.80 9.67
N ASP A 245 16.15 -10.01 8.39
CA ASP A 245 16.76 -9.22 7.32
C ASP A 245 16.46 -7.73 7.52
N GLN A 246 17.47 -6.90 7.34
CA GLN A 246 17.31 -5.44 7.52
C GLN A 246 16.34 -4.82 6.51
N ASP A 247 16.30 -5.36 5.30
CA ASP A 247 15.43 -4.92 4.21
C ASP A 247 14.79 -6.12 3.50
N TRP A 248 13.52 -6.37 3.77
CA TRP A 248 12.76 -7.44 3.15
C TRP A 248 11.77 -6.85 2.16
N CYS A 249 12.00 -7.06 0.87
CA CYS A 249 11.13 -6.57 -0.19
C CYS A 249 10.93 -7.67 -1.22
N LYS A 250 9.68 -8.11 -1.38
CA LYS A 250 9.28 -9.20 -2.27
C LYS A 250 8.29 -8.75 -3.32
N GLY A 251 8.26 -9.45 -4.45
CA GLY A 251 7.39 -9.19 -5.58
C GLY A 251 6.40 -10.31 -5.86
N ILE A 252 5.79 -10.26 -7.04
CA ILE A 252 4.80 -11.28 -7.49
C ILE A 252 5.46 -12.63 -7.74
N ALA A 253 6.74 -12.65 -8.08
CA ALA A 253 7.48 -13.86 -8.44
C ALA A 253 8.20 -14.52 -7.26
N ASP A 254 8.15 -13.97 -6.05
CA ASP A 254 8.90 -14.44 -4.87
C ASP A 254 8.12 -15.38 -3.97
#